data_367a70f2d0ba2e9e109717c31633a4ed
#
_entry.id   367a70f2d0ba2e9e109717c31633a4ed
#
_cell.length_a   1.000
_cell.length_b   1.000
_cell.length_c   1.000
_cell.angle_alpha   90.00
_cell.angle_beta   90.00
_cell.angle_gamma   90.00
#
_symmetry.space_group_name_H-M   'P 1'
#
loop_
_entity.id
_entity.type
_entity.pdbx_description
1 polymer ?
#
loop_
_entity_poly.entity_id
_entity_poly.type
_entity_poly.pdbx_seq_one_letter_code
_entity_poly.pdbx_strand_id
1 'polypeptide(L)'
;RFFDEDIGMKLRQWDMMELHAILEHRKKVGYNTPTFIKWVNTSAEENVKIFFINEIRLYNETESAPILAKQLNARSVEIRGEAIKTLGKLKYKEVEPKLIEMYNVQPEEVKRQIISAIADLKTDKALGFLYNAYDEADNWGTKRVILKALYEYSAMGRKTFDQLERKADSHTAILFAHTKHPLINQLN
;
A
#
# COMPACT_ATOMS: atom_id res chain seq x y z
N ARG A 1 -31.34 -2.26 -1.06
CA ARG A 1 -31.95 -0.92 -1.15
C ARG A 1 -31.08 0.13 -0.44
N PHE A 2 -30.66 -0.12 0.81
CA PHE A 2 -29.79 0.76 1.59
C PHE A 2 -28.43 1.03 0.90
N PHE A 3 -27.82 0.02 0.24
CA PHE A 3 -26.56 0.20 -0.47
C PHE A 3 -26.67 0.94 -1.80
N ASP A 4 -27.87 1.05 -2.37
CA ASP A 4 -28.03 1.59 -3.72
C ASP A 4 -28.50 3.05 -3.76
N GLU A 5 -29.13 3.55 -2.69
CA GLU A 5 -29.82 4.83 -2.70
C GLU A 5 -29.22 5.87 -1.72
N ASP A 6 -28.62 5.46 -0.59
CA ASP A 6 -28.34 6.37 0.53
C ASP A 6 -26.86 6.61 0.91
N ILE A 7 -25.88 5.97 0.25
CA ILE A 7 -24.46 6.21 0.54
C ILE A 7 -23.94 7.44 -0.22
N GLY A 8 -24.71 8.51 -0.27
CA GLY A 8 -24.24 9.82 -0.71
C GLY A 8 -23.81 10.71 0.45
N MET A 9 -24.04 10.26 1.68
CA MET A 9 -23.74 11.01 2.89
C MET A 9 -22.37 10.62 3.45
N LYS A 10 -21.72 11.61 4.07
CA LYS A 10 -20.50 11.44 4.85
C LYS A 10 -20.64 10.32 5.86
N LEU A 11 -19.91 9.21 5.69
CA LEU A 11 -19.97 8.09 6.65
C LEU A 11 -19.44 8.53 8.02
N ARG A 12 -20.23 8.33 9.05
CA ARG A 12 -19.80 8.45 10.45
C ARG A 12 -19.16 7.14 10.90
N GLN A 13 -18.42 7.18 11.99
CA GLN A 13 -17.69 5.99 12.47
C GLN A 13 -18.63 4.79 12.74
N TRP A 14 -19.80 5.01 13.33
CA TRP A 14 -20.73 3.92 13.60
C TRP A 14 -21.45 3.41 12.33
N ASP A 15 -21.70 4.28 11.35
CA ASP A 15 -22.21 3.88 10.03
C ASP A 15 -21.22 2.94 9.32
N MET A 16 -19.90 3.19 9.47
CA MET A 16 -18.85 2.31 8.95
C MET A 16 -18.87 0.93 9.61
N MET A 17 -19.09 0.87 10.91
CA MET A 17 -19.19 -0.41 11.64
C MET A 17 -20.41 -1.23 11.20
N GLU A 18 -21.54 -0.57 11.04
CA GLU A 18 -22.77 -1.21 10.55
C GLU A 18 -22.62 -1.71 9.10
N LEU A 19 -22.06 -0.88 8.22
CA LEU A 19 -21.76 -1.27 6.85
C LEU A 19 -20.79 -2.44 6.78
N HIS A 20 -19.74 -2.42 7.61
CA HIS A 20 -18.80 -3.54 7.69
C HIS A 20 -19.52 -4.84 8.10
N ALA A 21 -20.38 -4.81 9.11
CA ALA A 21 -21.15 -5.98 9.54
C ALA A 21 -22.07 -6.52 8.43
N ILE A 22 -22.69 -5.62 7.66
CA ILE A 22 -23.53 -6.02 6.51
C ILE A 22 -22.67 -6.66 5.41
N LEU A 23 -21.50 -6.09 5.10
CA LEU A 23 -20.58 -6.64 4.10
C LEU A 23 -20.02 -8.00 4.51
N GLU A 24 -19.73 -8.20 5.80
CA GLU A 24 -19.36 -9.51 6.38
C GLU A 24 -20.43 -10.56 6.12
N HIS A 25 -21.69 -10.22 6.35
CA HIS A 25 -22.81 -11.12 6.07
C HIS A 25 -22.92 -11.42 4.58
N ARG A 26 -22.80 -10.40 3.71
CA ARG A 26 -22.89 -10.54 2.25
C ARG A 26 -21.73 -11.31 1.63
N LYS A 27 -20.54 -11.27 2.22
CA LYS A 27 -19.36 -12.02 1.76
C LYS A 27 -19.67 -13.51 1.61
N LYS A 28 -20.45 -14.07 2.52
CA LYS A 28 -20.85 -15.49 2.51
C LYS A 28 -21.63 -15.89 1.25
N VAL A 29 -22.22 -14.93 0.55
CA VAL A 29 -23.04 -15.15 -0.65
C VAL A 29 -22.46 -14.50 -1.91
N GLY A 30 -21.25 -13.91 -1.86
CA GLY A 30 -20.50 -13.46 -3.03
C GLY A 30 -20.96 -12.16 -3.70
N TYR A 31 -21.67 -11.27 -2.99
CA TYR A 31 -22.29 -10.06 -3.60
C TYR A 31 -21.52 -8.74 -3.41
N ASN A 32 -20.29 -8.74 -2.88
CA ASN A 32 -19.61 -7.50 -2.53
C ASN A 32 -18.89 -6.82 -3.69
N THR A 33 -18.29 -7.56 -4.62
CA THR A 33 -17.48 -6.99 -5.70
C THR A 33 -18.19 -5.90 -6.51
N PRO A 34 -19.43 -6.09 -7.01
CA PRO A 34 -20.13 -5.00 -7.74
C PRO A 34 -20.36 -3.76 -6.87
N THR A 35 -20.64 -3.93 -5.58
CA THR A 35 -20.81 -2.83 -4.63
C THR A 35 -19.52 -2.05 -4.44
N PHE A 36 -18.39 -2.71 -4.26
CA PHE A 36 -17.08 -2.09 -4.13
C PHE A 36 -16.70 -1.28 -5.37
N ILE A 37 -16.82 -1.89 -6.56
CA ILE A 37 -16.54 -1.24 -7.84
C ILE A 37 -17.40 0.01 -8.00
N LYS A 38 -18.70 -0.08 -7.73
CA LYS A 38 -19.63 1.04 -7.82
C LYS A 38 -19.17 2.20 -6.95
N TRP A 39 -18.99 1.98 -5.64
CA TRP A 39 -18.75 3.06 -4.69
C TRP A 39 -17.36 3.65 -4.77
N VAL A 40 -16.32 2.87 -5.06
CA VAL A 40 -14.98 3.41 -5.33
C VAL A 40 -14.98 4.28 -6.58
N ASN A 41 -15.77 3.92 -7.61
CA ASN A 41 -15.79 4.65 -8.88
C ASN A 41 -16.65 5.91 -8.82
N THR A 42 -17.81 5.87 -8.17
CA THR A 42 -18.85 6.90 -8.31
C THR A 42 -18.99 7.85 -7.12
N SER A 43 -18.53 7.47 -5.92
CA SER A 43 -18.65 8.34 -4.75
C SER A 43 -17.90 9.64 -4.93
N ALA A 44 -18.51 10.77 -4.60
CA ALA A 44 -17.86 12.07 -4.50
C ALA A 44 -17.14 12.25 -3.14
N GLU A 45 -17.56 11.51 -2.12
CA GLU A 45 -17.05 11.61 -0.75
C GLU A 45 -15.79 10.76 -0.56
N GLU A 46 -14.69 11.38 -0.12
CA GLU A 46 -13.40 10.71 0.06
C GLU A 46 -13.45 9.61 1.10
N ASN A 47 -14.09 9.85 2.25
CA ASN A 47 -14.22 8.87 3.32
C ASN A 47 -14.99 7.62 2.90
N VAL A 48 -15.98 7.77 2.01
CA VAL A 48 -16.71 6.63 1.42
C VAL A 48 -15.79 5.81 0.52
N LYS A 49 -15.02 6.47 -0.35
CA LYS A 49 -14.04 5.77 -1.19
C LYS A 49 -13.01 5.03 -0.36
N ILE A 50 -12.43 5.69 0.63
CA ILE A 50 -11.42 5.11 1.53
C ILE A 50 -11.99 3.90 2.27
N PHE A 51 -13.22 4.01 2.79
CA PHE A 51 -13.90 2.89 3.43
C PHE A 51 -13.94 1.68 2.50
N PHE A 52 -14.47 1.83 1.28
CA PHE A 52 -14.59 0.70 0.34
C PHE A 52 -13.24 0.19 -0.16
N ILE A 53 -12.23 1.02 -0.32
CA ILE A 53 -10.85 0.59 -0.62
C ILE A 53 -10.29 -0.29 0.51
N ASN A 54 -10.57 0.06 1.77
CA ASN A 54 -10.17 -0.73 2.93
C ASN A 54 -10.92 -2.07 3.00
N GLU A 55 -12.23 -2.08 2.71
CA GLU A 55 -13.01 -3.31 2.65
C GLU A 55 -12.51 -4.25 1.53
N ILE A 56 -12.18 -3.73 0.35
CA ILE A 56 -11.55 -4.49 -0.75
C ILE A 56 -10.26 -5.19 -0.25
N ARG A 57 -9.42 -4.46 0.48
CA ARG A 57 -8.19 -5.01 1.05
C ARG A 57 -8.47 -6.09 2.10
N LEU A 58 -9.41 -5.83 3.00
CA LEU A 58 -9.79 -6.73 4.09
C LEU A 58 -10.33 -8.07 3.56
N TYR A 59 -11.16 -7.99 2.52
CA TYR A 59 -11.77 -9.19 1.91
C TYR A 59 -10.90 -9.83 0.83
N ASN A 60 -9.73 -9.26 0.51
CA ASN A 60 -8.84 -9.71 -0.57
C ASN A 60 -9.56 -9.82 -1.92
N GLU A 61 -10.36 -8.79 -2.26
CA GLU A 61 -11.20 -8.74 -3.47
C GLU A 61 -10.35 -8.40 -4.72
N THR A 62 -9.70 -9.40 -5.29
CA THR A 62 -8.77 -9.21 -6.43
C THR A 62 -9.46 -8.70 -7.69
N GLU A 63 -10.73 -9.03 -7.91
CA GLU A 63 -11.52 -8.55 -9.07
C GLU A 63 -11.72 -7.03 -9.06
N SER A 64 -11.59 -6.39 -7.90
CA SER A 64 -11.68 -4.95 -7.74
C SER A 64 -10.35 -4.21 -8.03
N ALA A 65 -9.24 -4.92 -8.28
CA ALA A 65 -7.94 -4.29 -8.50
C ALA A 65 -7.90 -3.29 -9.69
N PRO A 66 -8.54 -3.55 -10.84
CA PRO A 66 -8.55 -2.59 -11.95
C PRO A 66 -9.18 -1.24 -11.61
N ILE A 67 -10.21 -1.19 -10.74
CA ILE A 67 -10.82 0.08 -10.33
C ILE A 67 -9.91 0.84 -9.36
N LEU A 68 -9.17 0.12 -8.52
CA LEU A 68 -8.16 0.72 -7.63
C LEU A 68 -7.00 1.33 -8.43
N ALA A 69 -6.58 0.69 -9.51
CA ALA A 69 -5.54 1.24 -10.39
C ALA A 69 -5.94 2.60 -10.99
N LYS A 70 -7.22 2.85 -11.24
CA LYS A 70 -7.72 4.18 -11.66
C LYS A 70 -7.58 5.23 -10.55
N GLN A 71 -7.67 4.84 -9.27
CA GLN A 71 -7.53 5.74 -8.12
C GLN A 71 -6.09 6.23 -7.90
N LEU A 72 -5.09 5.66 -8.56
CA LEU A 72 -3.72 6.19 -8.54
C LEU A 72 -3.61 7.61 -9.10
N ASN A 73 -4.58 8.04 -9.91
CA ASN A 73 -4.67 9.40 -10.46
C ASN A 73 -5.61 10.31 -9.64
N ALA A 74 -6.11 9.87 -8.49
CA ALA A 74 -6.98 10.68 -7.64
C ALA A 74 -6.26 11.96 -7.17
N ARG A 75 -7.01 13.06 -7.03
CA ARG A 75 -6.45 14.32 -6.48
C ARG A 75 -6.06 14.18 -5.01
N SER A 76 -6.84 13.45 -4.24
CA SER A 76 -6.57 13.16 -2.84
C SER A 76 -5.33 12.27 -2.68
N VAL A 77 -4.37 12.72 -1.89
CA VAL A 77 -3.16 11.97 -1.50
C VAL A 77 -3.54 10.72 -0.73
N GLU A 78 -4.55 10.82 0.12
CA GLU A 78 -5.03 9.73 0.96
C GLU A 78 -5.66 8.61 0.12
N ILE A 79 -6.54 8.95 -0.84
CA ILE A 79 -7.12 7.96 -1.76
C ILE A 79 -6.02 7.27 -2.56
N ARG A 80 -5.04 8.03 -3.11
CA ARG A 80 -3.92 7.42 -3.84
C ARG A 80 -3.15 6.44 -2.96
N GLY A 81 -2.84 6.85 -1.73
CA GLY A 81 -2.09 6.04 -0.77
C GLY A 81 -2.80 4.74 -0.40
N GLU A 82 -4.09 4.80 -0.08
CA GLU A 82 -4.87 3.60 0.26
C GLU A 82 -5.05 2.68 -0.96
N ALA A 83 -5.20 3.22 -2.16
CA ALA A 83 -5.24 2.44 -3.40
C ALA A 83 -3.90 1.71 -3.65
N ILE A 84 -2.76 2.40 -3.51
CA ILE A 84 -1.42 1.81 -3.66
C ILE A 84 -1.23 0.65 -2.67
N LYS A 85 -1.51 0.89 -1.40
CA LYS A 85 -1.38 -0.10 -0.33
C LYS A 85 -2.27 -1.32 -0.59
N THR A 86 -3.50 -1.10 -1.05
CA THR A 86 -4.43 -2.19 -1.35
C THR A 86 -3.97 -3.00 -2.56
N LEU A 87 -3.54 -2.35 -3.64
CA LEU A 87 -3.02 -3.02 -4.84
C LEU A 87 -1.80 -3.90 -4.52
N GLY A 88 -0.89 -3.44 -3.66
CA GLY A 88 0.22 -4.23 -3.15
C GLY A 88 -0.25 -5.49 -2.40
N LYS A 89 -1.21 -5.33 -1.48
CA LYS A 89 -1.77 -6.45 -0.71
C LYS A 89 -2.52 -7.47 -1.56
N LEU A 90 -3.24 -7.01 -2.58
CA LEU A 90 -3.88 -7.86 -3.58
C LEU A 90 -2.89 -8.52 -4.54
N LYS A 91 -1.61 -8.14 -4.50
CA LYS A 91 -0.54 -8.62 -5.41
C LYS A 91 -0.88 -8.40 -6.89
N TYR A 92 -1.51 -7.27 -7.21
CA TYR A 92 -1.88 -6.90 -8.57
C TYR A 92 -0.66 -6.41 -9.34
N LYS A 93 0.06 -7.34 -9.98
CA LYS A 93 1.37 -7.10 -10.62
C LYS A 93 1.33 -6.12 -11.78
N GLU A 94 0.21 -6.04 -12.48
CA GLU A 94 0.00 -5.15 -13.62
C GLU A 94 0.17 -3.66 -13.27
N VAL A 95 0.06 -3.31 -11.99
CA VAL A 95 0.22 -1.92 -11.53
C VAL A 95 1.69 -1.50 -11.35
N GLU A 96 2.63 -2.45 -11.29
CA GLU A 96 4.05 -2.16 -10.97
C GLU A 96 4.67 -1.07 -11.86
N PRO A 97 4.53 -1.09 -13.21
CA PRO A 97 5.11 -0.05 -14.05
C PRO A 97 4.59 1.35 -13.69
N LYS A 98 3.30 1.46 -13.37
CA LYS A 98 2.68 2.72 -12.99
C LYS A 98 3.17 3.21 -11.61
N LEU A 99 3.37 2.31 -10.65
CA LEU A 99 3.92 2.67 -9.35
C LEU A 99 5.36 3.18 -9.47
N ILE A 100 6.19 2.56 -10.29
CA ILE A 100 7.57 3.00 -10.55
C ILE A 100 7.57 4.38 -11.23
N GLU A 101 6.76 4.57 -12.27
CA GLU A 101 6.64 5.86 -12.99
C GLU A 101 6.29 7.02 -12.06
N MET A 102 5.32 6.81 -11.15
CA MET A 102 4.82 7.87 -10.30
C MET A 102 5.67 8.16 -9.06
N TYR A 103 6.62 7.29 -8.70
CA TYR A 103 7.36 7.34 -7.43
C TYR A 103 8.01 8.69 -7.15
N ASN A 104 8.80 9.21 -8.10
CA ASN A 104 9.62 10.41 -7.87
C ASN A 104 8.81 11.69 -7.68
N VAL A 105 7.57 11.75 -8.18
CA VAL A 105 6.71 12.93 -8.10
C VAL A 105 5.72 12.91 -6.92
N GLN A 106 5.82 11.89 -6.06
CA GLN A 106 4.91 11.76 -4.91
C GLN A 106 5.51 12.32 -3.62
N PRO A 107 4.66 12.76 -2.68
CA PRO A 107 5.07 13.06 -1.31
C PRO A 107 5.73 11.86 -0.63
N GLU A 108 6.63 12.09 0.35
CA GLU A 108 7.38 11.04 1.03
C GLU A 108 6.51 9.93 1.64
N GLU A 109 5.34 10.27 2.15
CA GLU A 109 4.40 9.29 2.67
C GLU A 109 3.93 8.32 1.59
N VAL A 110 3.55 8.84 0.42
CA VAL A 110 3.11 8.02 -0.73
C VAL A 110 4.28 7.23 -1.31
N LYS A 111 5.49 7.80 -1.35
CA LYS A 111 6.70 7.07 -1.74
C LYS A 111 6.92 5.82 -0.88
N ARG A 112 6.78 5.94 0.45
CA ARG A 112 6.88 4.79 1.36
C ARG A 112 5.79 3.74 1.11
N GLN A 113 4.58 4.17 0.76
CA GLN A 113 3.51 3.24 0.39
C GLN A 113 3.80 2.52 -0.93
N ILE A 114 4.35 3.23 -1.94
CA ILE A 114 4.79 2.63 -3.21
C ILE A 114 5.89 1.59 -2.97
N ILE A 115 6.90 1.90 -2.16
CA ILE A 115 7.97 0.96 -1.79
C ILE A 115 7.39 -0.32 -1.20
N SER A 116 6.49 -0.17 -0.23
CA SER A 116 5.84 -1.31 0.43
C SER A 116 4.98 -2.12 -0.56
N ALA A 117 4.22 -1.45 -1.42
CA ALA A 117 3.40 -2.11 -2.44
C ALA A 117 4.26 -2.90 -3.43
N ILE A 118 5.32 -2.29 -4.00
CA ILE A 118 6.23 -2.96 -4.93
C ILE A 118 6.90 -4.18 -4.25
N ALA A 119 7.28 -4.05 -2.97
CA ALA A 119 7.81 -5.18 -2.22
C ALA A 119 6.78 -6.32 -2.05
N ASP A 120 5.50 -5.99 -1.84
CA ASP A 120 4.41 -6.97 -1.72
C ASP A 120 4.12 -7.68 -3.06
N LEU A 121 4.33 -7.03 -4.22
CA LEU A 121 4.12 -7.61 -5.56
C LEU A 121 5.05 -8.79 -5.85
N LYS A 122 6.26 -8.83 -5.27
CA LYS A 122 7.25 -9.90 -5.42
C LYS A 122 7.62 -10.20 -6.87
N THR A 123 7.85 -9.15 -7.66
CA THR A 123 8.27 -9.26 -9.07
C THR A 123 9.80 -9.24 -9.20
N ASP A 124 10.34 -9.69 -10.33
CA ASP A 124 11.78 -9.65 -10.57
C ASP A 124 12.33 -8.22 -10.65
N LYS A 125 11.53 -7.26 -11.09
CA LYS A 125 11.91 -5.84 -11.19
C LYS A 125 11.96 -5.13 -9.85
N ALA A 126 11.20 -5.60 -8.86
CA ALA A 126 11.06 -4.95 -7.57
C ALA A 126 12.41 -4.77 -6.85
N LEU A 127 13.30 -5.76 -6.92
CA LEU A 127 14.61 -5.65 -6.26
C LEU A 127 15.50 -4.56 -6.87
N GLY A 128 15.50 -4.45 -8.20
CA GLY A 128 16.24 -3.37 -8.89
C GLY A 128 15.69 -2.00 -8.55
N PHE A 129 14.37 -1.87 -8.51
CA PHE A 129 13.72 -0.63 -8.08
C PHE A 129 14.08 -0.28 -6.64
N LEU A 130 13.97 -1.21 -5.69
CA LEU A 130 14.29 -0.97 -4.28
C LEU A 130 15.74 -0.57 -4.05
N TYR A 131 16.68 -1.18 -4.80
CA TYR A 131 18.09 -0.81 -4.75
C TYR A 131 18.31 0.65 -5.19
N ASN A 132 17.80 1.02 -6.35
CA ASN A 132 17.93 2.38 -6.89
C ASN A 132 17.22 3.41 -5.98
N ALA A 133 16.02 3.09 -5.52
CA ALA A 133 15.28 3.95 -4.60
C ALA A 133 16.02 4.21 -3.28
N TYR A 134 16.82 3.26 -2.80
CA TYR A 134 17.67 3.47 -1.60
C TYR A 134 18.78 4.48 -1.87
N ASP A 135 19.47 4.36 -3.01
CA ASP A 135 20.55 5.26 -3.37
C ASP A 135 20.05 6.70 -3.59
N GLU A 136 18.85 6.86 -4.16
CA GLU A 136 18.22 8.16 -4.44
C GLU A 136 17.51 8.78 -3.23
N ALA A 137 17.22 8.01 -2.17
CA ALA A 137 16.46 8.51 -1.03
C ALA A 137 17.34 9.36 -0.10
N ASP A 138 16.92 10.61 0.16
CA ASP A 138 17.53 11.49 1.16
C ASP A 138 16.88 11.34 2.54
N ASN A 139 15.62 10.88 2.58
CA ASN A 139 14.83 10.76 3.80
C ASN A 139 15.12 9.44 4.53
N TRP A 140 15.52 9.55 5.80
CA TRP A 140 15.81 8.39 6.66
C TRP A 140 14.61 7.45 6.84
N GLY A 141 13.40 8.00 6.97
CA GLY A 141 12.18 7.21 7.08
C GLY A 141 11.96 6.35 5.83
N THR A 142 12.22 6.92 4.65
CA THR A 142 12.11 6.22 3.37
C THR A 142 13.21 5.16 3.22
N LYS A 143 14.47 5.48 3.54
CA LYS A 143 15.57 4.49 3.58
C LYS A 143 15.22 3.30 4.47
N ARG A 144 14.68 3.56 5.67
CA ARG A 144 14.28 2.50 6.61
C ARG A 144 13.20 1.58 6.05
N VAL A 145 12.19 2.13 5.35
CA VAL A 145 11.15 1.31 4.70
C VAL A 145 11.74 0.45 3.60
N ILE A 146 12.67 0.99 2.79
CA ILE A 146 13.35 0.23 1.73
C ILE A 146 14.19 -0.91 2.32
N LEU A 147 15.00 -0.63 3.35
CA LEU A 147 15.83 -1.65 3.99
C LEU A 147 14.98 -2.78 4.59
N LYS A 148 13.88 -2.45 5.27
CA LYS A 148 12.94 -3.44 5.76
C LYS A 148 12.36 -4.28 4.61
N ALA A 149 11.92 -3.62 3.54
CA ALA A 149 11.39 -4.29 2.36
C ALA A 149 12.40 -5.28 1.77
N LEU A 150 13.66 -4.88 1.57
CA LEU A 150 14.73 -5.74 1.07
C LEU A 150 15.02 -6.92 2.01
N TYR A 151 15.11 -6.67 3.31
CA TYR A 151 15.43 -7.69 4.31
C TYR A 151 14.35 -8.79 4.39
N GLU A 152 13.08 -8.40 4.28
CA GLU A 152 11.92 -9.30 4.33
C GLU A 152 11.55 -9.90 2.96
N TYR A 153 12.17 -9.43 1.87
CA TYR A 153 11.77 -9.78 0.51
C TYR A 153 11.99 -11.25 0.18
N SER A 154 13.25 -11.70 0.26
CA SER A 154 13.71 -13.05 -0.09
C SER A 154 15.20 -13.21 0.25
N ALA A 155 15.77 -14.38 -0.02
CA ALA A 155 17.24 -14.58 0.08
C ALA A 155 18.01 -13.60 -0.83
N MET A 156 17.50 -13.29 -2.03
CA MET A 156 18.11 -12.32 -2.94
C MET A 156 17.98 -10.89 -2.39
N GLY A 157 16.85 -10.53 -1.81
CA GLY A 157 16.68 -9.24 -1.14
C GLY A 157 17.66 -9.05 0.02
N ARG A 158 17.91 -10.08 0.82
CA ARG A 158 18.95 -10.05 1.88
C ARG A 158 20.36 -9.86 1.31
N LYS A 159 20.70 -10.50 0.20
CA LYS A 159 21.98 -10.25 -0.48
C LYS A 159 22.12 -8.80 -0.92
N THR A 160 21.06 -8.22 -1.47
CA THR A 160 21.01 -6.79 -1.84
C THR A 160 21.16 -5.90 -0.61
N PHE A 161 20.47 -6.21 0.47
CA PHE A 161 20.61 -5.53 1.76
C PHE A 161 22.06 -5.57 2.27
N ASP A 162 22.71 -6.74 2.27
CA ASP A 162 24.10 -6.90 2.70
C ASP A 162 25.08 -6.14 1.79
N GLN A 163 24.82 -6.02 0.50
CA GLN A 163 25.60 -5.21 -0.42
C GLN A 163 25.53 -3.71 -0.08
N LEU A 164 24.34 -3.22 0.23
CA LEU A 164 24.12 -1.83 0.65
C LEU A 164 24.80 -1.57 2.01
N GLU A 165 24.69 -2.49 2.95
CA GLU A 165 25.31 -2.38 4.28
C GLU A 165 26.85 -2.22 4.18
N ARG A 166 27.51 -2.97 3.30
CA ARG A 166 28.96 -2.86 3.07
C ARG A 166 29.41 -1.51 2.54
N LYS A 167 28.50 -0.76 1.91
CA LYS A 167 28.75 0.59 1.38
C LYS A 167 28.30 1.70 2.33
N ALA A 168 27.60 1.32 3.42
CA ALA A 168 27.05 2.28 4.36
C ALA A 168 28.15 3.04 5.11
N ASP A 169 27.96 4.33 5.26
CA ASP A 169 28.77 5.16 6.16
C ASP A 169 28.34 4.95 7.63
N SER A 170 29.09 5.56 8.55
CA SER A 170 28.83 5.46 9.98
C SER A 170 27.42 5.96 10.37
N HIS A 171 26.87 6.93 9.63
CA HIS A 171 25.54 7.47 9.89
C HIS A 171 24.43 6.53 9.47
N THR A 172 24.52 5.95 8.28
CA THR A 172 23.50 5.06 7.73
C THR A 172 23.60 3.64 8.29
N ALA A 173 24.78 3.23 8.81
CA ALA A 173 24.98 1.89 9.41
C ALA A 173 23.96 1.54 10.52
N ILE A 174 23.51 2.55 11.28
CA ILE A 174 22.51 2.36 12.35
C ILE A 174 21.17 1.87 11.79
N LEU A 175 20.79 2.26 10.56
CA LEU A 175 19.53 1.82 9.93
C LEU A 175 19.55 0.32 9.63
N PHE A 176 20.70 -0.21 9.22
CA PHE A 176 20.89 -1.63 8.96
C PHE A 176 20.81 -2.44 10.25
N ALA A 177 21.47 -1.96 11.31
CA ALA A 177 21.41 -2.60 12.63
C ALA A 177 19.96 -2.66 13.16
N HIS A 178 19.22 -1.55 13.07
CA HIS A 178 17.82 -1.49 13.49
C HIS A 178 16.90 -2.40 12.65
N THR A 179 17.21 -2.59 11.36
CA THR A 179 16.43 -3.49 10.51
C THR A 179 16.64 -4.94 10.88
N LYS A 180 17.88 -5.33 11.21
CA LYS A 180 18.21 -6.70 11.65
C LYS A 180 17.68 -7.03 13.05
N HIS A 181 17.66 -6.04 13.95
CA HIS A 181 17.33 -6.20 15.37
C HIS A 181 16.23 -5.23 15.82
N PRO A 182 14.98 -5.40 15.39
CA PRO A 182 13.89 -4.45 15.69
C PRO A 182 13.56 -4.32 17.18
N LEU A 183 13.97 -5.29 18.02
CA LEU A 183 13.71 -5.27 19.47
C LEU A 183 14.60 -4.30 20.27
N ILE A 184 15.70 -3.81 19.70
CA ILE A 184 16.57 -2.82 20.37
C ILE A 184 15.84 -1.49 20.59
N ASN A 185 14.77 -1.19 19.84
CA ASN A 185 13.98 0.03 19.95
C ASN A 185 12.97 0.05 21.12
N GLN A 186 12.83 -1.02 21.89
CA GLN A 186 11.90 -1.07 23.03
C GLN A 186 12.60 -0.82 24.39
N LEU A 187 13.91 -0.59 24.39
CA LEU A 187 14.72 -0.41 25.60
C LEU A 187 15.24 1.04 25.81
N ASN A 188 14.80 2.01 24.97
CA ASN A 188 15.15 3.44 25.15
C ASN A 188 13.90 4.30 25.23
#